data_46a784b732ba2eaed35fbaa0e19e0f77
#
_entry.id   46a784b732ba2eaed35fbaa0e19e0f77
#
_cell.length_a   1.000
_cell.length_b   1.000
_cell.length_c   1.000
_cell.angle_alpha   90.00
_cell.angle_beta   90.00
_cell.angle_gamma   90.00
#
_symmetry.space_group_name_H-M   'P 1'
#
loop_
_entity.id
_entity.type
_entity.pdbx_description
1 polymer ?
#
loop_
_entity_poly.entity_id
_entity_poly.type
_entity_poly.pdbx_seq_one_letter_code
_entity_poly.pdbx_strand_id
1 'polypeptide(L)'
;LANILYTHELARRLDGTGVVVHSVHPGVVATNFSGDGDVKGVLGWLVKVAGPLLLTPAKGARTSIHVATSKEAGEGTGMYWAKSRVKQPTAHALNDESARTLWEQSEKLIKEVRQPV
;
A
#
# COMPACT_ATOMS: atom_id res chain seq x y z
N LEU A 1 3.96 4.07 5.26
CA LEU A 1 4.41 5.44 4.96
C LEU A 1 4.98 5.52 3.54
N ALA A 2 6.05 4.78 3.20
CA ALA A 2 6.73 4.87 1.90
C ALA A 2 5.79 4.68 0.70
N ASN A 3 4.90 3.68 0.75
CA ASN A 3 3.94 3.44 -0.34
C ASN A 3 2.99 4.62 -0.57
N ILE A 4 2.59 5.34 0.48
CA ILE A 4 1.71 6.51 0.35
C ILE A 4 2.49 7.67 -0.27
N LEU A 5 3.71 7.95 0.18
CA LEU A 5 4.58 8.96 -0.40
C LEU A 5 4.86 8.67 -1.88
N TYR A 6 5.17 7.42 -2.21
CA TYR A 6 5.41 6.99 -3.59
C TYR A 6 4.16 7.17 -4.47
N THR A 7 2.99 6.79 -3.97
CA THR A 7 1.69 6.99 -4.65
C THR A 7 1.43 8.47 -4.91
N HIS A 8 1.72 9.32 -3.93
CA HIS A 8 1.53 10.76 -4.05
C HIS A 8 2.41 11.38 -5.14
N GLU A 9 3.69 11.05 -5.17
CA GLU A 9 4.60 11.52 -6.21
C GLU A 9 4.27 10.94 -7.59
N LEU A 10 3.91 9.65 -7.67
CA LEU A 10 3.52 9.01 -8.93
C LEU A 10 2.24 9.63 -9.50
N ALA A 11 1.25 9.91 -8.65
CA ALA A 11 0.01 10.57 -9.07
C ALA A 11 0.30 11.95 -9.68
N ARG A 12 1.21 12.72 -9.06
CA ARG A 12 1.64 14.02 -9.56
C ARG A 12 2.37 13.93 -10.91
N ARG A 13 3.18 12.89 -11.10
CA ARG A 13 3.92 12.65 -12.37
C ARG A 13 3.03 12.21 -13.52
N LEU A 14 1.92 11.56 -13.19
CA LEU A 14 0.95 11.07 -14.18
C LEU A 14 -0.22 12.05 -14.40
N ASP A 15 -0.13 13.26 -13.85
CA ASP A 15 -1.15 14.28 -14.06
C ASP A 15 -1.37 14.56 -15.55
N GLY A 16 -2.61 14.70 -15.96
CA GLY A 16 -3.00 14.91 -17.35
C GLY A 16 -2.91 13.67 -18.27
N THR A 17 -2.44 12.51 -17.80
CA THR A 17 -2.33 11.29 -18.63
C THR A 17 -3.62 10.45 -18.65
N GLY A 18 -4.59 10.73 -17.78
CA GLY A 18 -5.78 9.92 -17.58
C GLY A 18 -5.55 8.67 -16.72
N VAL A 19 -4.34 8.48 -16.18
CA VAL A 19 -4.02 7.37 -15.24
C VAL A 19 -4.25 7.84 -13.82
N VAL A 20 -5.00 7.06 -13.04
CA VAL A 20 -5.19 7.29 -11.60
C VAL A 20 -4.35 6.31 -10.78
N VAL A 21 -3.82 6.77 -9.67
CA VAL A 21 -2.95 6.00 -8.77
C VAL A 21 -3.44 6.14 -7.34
N HIS A 22 -3.57 5.04 -6.64
CA HIS A 22 -4.03 5.02 -5.25
C HIS A 22 -3.18 4.09 -4.39
N SER A 23 -3.07 4.41 -3.11
CA SER A 23 -2.57 3.50 -2.09
C SER A 23 -3.72 2.86 -1.33
N VAL A 24 -3.61 1.55 -1.09
CA VAL A 24 -4.65 0.76 -0.44
C VAL A 24 -4.11 0.11 0.82
N HIS A 25 -4.86 0.19 1.91
CA HIS A 25 -4.62 -0.55 3.14
C HIS A 25 -5.63 -1.71 3.25
N PRO A 26 -5.20 -2.96 3.09
CA PRO A 26 -6.10 -4.11 3.09
C PRO A 26 -6.61 -4.48 4.50
N GLY A 27 -6.08 -3.87 5.55
CA GLY A 27 -6.30 -4.28 6.93
C GLY A 27 -5.36 -5.43 7.35
N VAL A 28 -5.58 -5.97 8.53
CA VAL A 28 -4.83 -7.13 9.05
C VAL A 28 -5.50 -8.39 8.54
N VAL A 29 -4.92 -8.99 7.50
CA VAL A 29 -5.47 -10.19 6.83
C VAL A 29 -4.76 -11.44 7.34
N ALA A 30 -5.52 -12.48 7.64
CA ALA A 30 -5.00 -13.80 7.91
C ALA A 30 -4.46 -14.39 6.61
N THR A 31 -3.20 -14.14 6.30
CA THR A 31 -2.48 -14.76 5.18
C THR A 31 -1.58 -15.87 5.72
N ASN A 32 -1.21 -16.83 4.88
CA ASN A 32 -0.19 -17.83 5.21
C ASN A 32 1.23 -17.26 5.37
N PHE A 33 1.37 -15.93 5.50
CA PHE A 33 2.66 -15.27 5.66
C PHE A 33 3.46 -15.78 6.88
N SER A 34 2.77 -16.34 7.88
CA SER A 34 3.39 -17.03 9.02
C SER A 34 3.33 -18.56 8.91
N GLY A 35 2.91 -19.11 7.77
CA GLY A 35 2.76 -20.57 7.55
C GLY A 35 4.06 -21.32 7.30
N ASP A 36 5.14 -20.60 6.96
CA ASP A 36 6.45 -21.19 6.65
C ASP A 36 7.30 -21.56 7.89
N GLY A 37 6.68 -21.64 9.07
CA GLY A 37 7.32 -22.16 10.28
C GLY A 37 8.27 -21.22 11.00
N ASP A 38 8.47 -19.99 10.51
CA ASP A 38 9.38 -19.01 11.11
C ASP A 38 8.84 -18.34 12.39
N VAL A 39 7.53 -18.46 12.64
CA VAL A 39 6.90 -17.89 13.84
C VAL A 39 6.73 -18.98 14.90
N LYS A 40 7.83 -19.27 15.63
CA LYS A 40 7.84 -20.24 16.73
C LYS A 40 7.59 -19.54 18.08
N GLY A 41 7.08 -20.30 19.06
CA GLY A 41 6.91 -19.84 20.44
C GLY A 41 5.65 -19.00 20.69
N VAL A 42 5.77 -18.03 21.59
CA VAL A 42 4.66 -17.17 22.06
C VAL A 42 3.98 -16.40 20.93
N LEU A 43 4.74 -15.96 19.92
CA LEU A 43 4.19 -15.23 18.78
C LEU A 43 3.33 -16.14 17.88
N GLY A 44 3.73 -17.40 17.68
CA GLY A 44 2.90 -18.39 16.95
C GLY A 44 1.59 -18.71 17.68
N TRP A 45 1.63 -18.78 19.02
CA TRP A 45 0.44 -18.94 19.84
C TRP A 45 -0.48 -17.72 19.75
N LEU A 46 0.06 -16.48 19.80
CA LEU A 46 -0.69 -15.24 19.64
C LEU A 46 -1.38 -15.15 18.26
N VAL A 47 -0.70 -15.53 17.17
CA VAL A 47 -1.29 -15.57 15.83
C VAL A 47 -2.44 -16.58 15.77
N LYS A 48 -2.30 -17.72 16.43
CA LYS A 48 -3.34 -18.77 16.48
C LYS A 48 -4.57 -18.34 17.28
N VAL A 49 -4.37 -17.60 18.37
CA VAL A 49 -5.46 -17.06 19.21
C VAL A 49 -6.14 -15.85 18.55
N ALA A 50 -5.38 -14.99 17.88
CA ALA A 50 -5.88 -13.82 17.17
C ALA A 50 -6.47 -14.17 15.78
N GLY A 51 -6.24 -15.39 15.26
CA GLY A 51 -6.69 -15.84 13.96
C GLY A 51 -8.18 -15.55 13.65
N PRO A 52 -9.10 -15.80 14.58
CA PRO A 52 -10.53 -15.49 14.40
C PRO A 52 -10.84 -13.99 14.26
N LEU A 53 -9.93 -13.11 14.76
CA LEU A 53 -10.06 -11.64 14.69
C LEU A 53 -9.45 -11.06 13.41
N LEU A 54 -8.67 -11.85 12.67
CA LEU A 54 -8.06 -11.43 11.42
C LEU A 54 -9.08 -11.45 10.29
N LEU A 55 -8.91 -10.54 9.34
CA LEU A 55 -9.75 -10.52 8.15
C LEU A 55 -9.46 -11.75 7.28
N THR A 56 -10.50 -12.36 6.73
CA THR A 56 -10.32 -13.38 5.69
C THR A 56 -9.69 -12.75 4.44
N PRO A 57 -8.97 -13.49 3.59
CA PRO A 57 -8.42 -12.99 2.33
C PRO A 57 -9.46 -12.27 1.47
N ALA A 58 -10.68 -12.79 1.38
CA ALA A 58 -11.79 -12.17 0.66
C ALA A 58 -12.20 -10.81 1.26
N LYS A 59 -12.20 -10.67 2.58
CA LYS A 59 -12.46 -9.37 3.24
C LYS A 59 -11.29 -8.40 3.05
N GLY A 60 -10.05 -8.89 3.05
CA GLY A 60 -8.85 -8.09 2.78
C GLY A 60 -8.85 -7.52 1.36
N ALA A 61 -9.28 -8.30 0.37
CA ALA A 61 -9.35 -7.89 -1.02
C ALA A 61 -10.42 -6.83 -1.33
N ARG A 62 -11.42 -6.66 -0.47
CA ARG A 62 -12.57 -5.77 -0.72
C ARG A 62 -12.17 -4.34 -1.09
N THR A 63 -11.22 -3.76 -0.38
CA THR A 63 -10.79 -2.38 -0.65
C THR A 63 -10.09 -2.27 -1.99
N SER A 64 -9.24 -3.24 -2.34
CA SER A 64 -8.57 -3.28 -3.64
C SER A 64 -9.56 -3.44 -4.80
N ILE A 65 -10.53 -4.33 -4.66
CA ILE A 65 -11.61 -4.54 -5.65
C ILE A 65 -12.43 -3.25 -5.80
N HIS A 66 -12.84 -2.64 -4.67
CA HIS A 66 -13.59 -1.38 -4.70
C HIS A 66 -12.83 -0.28 -5.45
N VAL A 67 -11.55 -0.07 -5.14
CA VAL A 67 -10.72 0.94 -5.81
C VAL A 67 -10.53 0.64 -7.29
N ALA A 68 -10.42 -0.63 -7.67
CA ALA A 68 -10.27 -1.02 -9.08
C ALA A 68 -11.55 -0.91 -9.91
N THR A 69 -12.73 -0.91 -9.29
CA THR A 69 -14.01 -1.02 -10.02
C THR A 69 -14.99 0.11 -9.75
N SER A 70 -14.78 0.94 -8.72
CA SER A 70 -15.71 2.02 -8.40
C SER A 70 -15.44 3.27 -9.25
N LYS A 71 -16.52 3.94 -9.65
CA LYS A 71 -16.44 5.22 -10.35
C LYS A 71 -15.78 6.29 -9.48
N GLU A 72 -16.07 6.30 -8.18
CA GLU A 72 -15.52 7.23 -7.21
C GLU A 72 -13.97 7.22 -7.21
N ALA A 73 -13.34 6.04 -7.31
CA ALA A 73 -11.89 5.96 -7.39
C ALA A 73 -11.34 6.47 -8.72
N GLY A 74 -12.14 6.50 -9.80
CA GLY A 74 -11.74 7.08 -11.07
C GLY A 74 -11.81 8.61 -11.13
N GLU A 75 -12.49 9.25 -10.18
CA GLU A 75 -12.71 10.71 -10.17
C GLU A 75 -11.55 11.50 -9.54
N GLY A 76 -10.56 10.83 -8.97
CA GLY A 76 -9.39 11.48 -8.36
C GLY A 76 -8.17 10.57 -8.38
N THR A 77 -7.02 11.09 -7.97
CA THR A 77 -5.75 10.36 -7.92
C THR A 77 -4.96 10.67 -6.64
N GLY A 78 -3.96 9.89 -6.29
CA GLY A 78 -3.12 10.10 -5.11
C GLY A 78 -3.78 9.75 -3.77
N MET A 79 -4.98 9.18 -3.77
CA MET A 79 -5.74 8.94 -2.55
C MET A 79 -5.25 7.70 -1.79
N TYR A 80 -5.46 7.73 -0.47
CA TYR A 80 -5.26 6.59 0.41
C TYR A 80 -6.59 5.97 0.81
N TRP A 81 -6.76 4.67 0.54
CA TRP A 81 -8.00 3.95 0.76
C TRP A 81 -7.86 2.90 1.85
N ALA A 82 -8.80 2.88 2.78
CA ALA A 82 -8.91 1.85 3.81
C ALA A 82 -10.38 1.55 4.09
N LYS A 83 -10.75 0.26 4.19
CA LYS A 83 -12.13 -0.20 4.40
C LYS A 83 -13.09 0.35 3.33
N SER A 84 -12.65 0.34 2.06
CA SER A 84 -13.40 0.85 0.89
C SER A 84 -13.85 2.32 1.00
N ARG A 85 -13.05 3.15 1.66
CA ARG A 85 -13.29 4.59 1.81
C ARG A 85 -11.96 5.35 1.75
N VAL A 86 -12.00 6.56 1.23
CA VAL A 86 -10.88 7.48 1.32
C VAL A 86 -10.58 7.81 2.78
N LYS A 87 -9.32 7.76 3.15
CA LYS A 87 -8.82 8.11 4.48
C LYS A 87 -7.72 9.16 4.36
N GLN A 88 -7.70 10.08 5.32
CA GLN A 88 -6.63 11.04 5.43
C GLN A 88 -5.40 10.36 6.03
N PRO A 89 -4.26 10.30 5.33
CA PRO A 89 -3.00 9.83 5.90
C PRO A 89 -2.47 10.84 6.93
N THR A 90 -1.41 10.45 7.64
CA THR A 90 -0.70 11.40 8.53
C THR A 90 -0.02 12.51 7.73
N ALA A 91 0.20 13.68 8.33
CA ALA A 91 0.88 14.80 7.67
C ALA A 91 2.25 14.43 7.07
N HIS A 92 3.01 13.56 7.75
CA HIS A 92 4.29 13.05 7.23
C HIS A 92 4.15 12.25 5.93
N ALA A 93 3.01 11.59 5.74
CA ALA A 93 2.74 10.80 4.52
C ALA A 93 2.27 11.67 3.35
N LEU A 94 1.98 12.94 3.58
CA LEU A 94 1.57 13.94 2.58
C LEU A 94 2.68 14.99 2.33
N ASN A 95 3.89 14.76 2.82
CA ASN A 95 5.00 15.69 2.64
C ASN A 95 5.61 15.54 1.24
N ASP A 96 5.46 16.56 0.41
CA ASP A 96 5.91 16.59 -0.99
C ASP A 96 7.42 16.43 -1.16
N GLU A 97 8.21 17.01 -0.27
CA GLU A 97 9.66 16.91 -0.31
C GLU A 97 10.11 15.47 -0.03
N SER A 98 9.54 14.85 1.00
CA SER A 98 9.79 13.45 1.33
C SER A 98 9.35 12.50 0.20
N ALA A 99 8.23 12.78 -0.46
CA ALA A 99 7.74 12.00 -1.58
C ALA A 99 8.70 12.06 -2.78
N ARG A 100 9.17 13.26 -3.11
CA ARG A 100 10.15 13.51 -4.17
C ARG A 100 11.48 12.86 -3.89
N THR A 101 12.01 13.05 -2.68
CA THR A 101 13.28 12.44 -2.25
C THR A 101 13.21 10.91 -2.32
N LEU A 102 12.12 10.32 -1.83
CA LEU A 102 11.92 8.86 -1.91
C LEU A 102 11.93 8.36 -3.36
N TRP A 103 11.27 9.08 -4.26
CA TRP A 103 11.25 8.75 -5.68
C TRP A 103 12.65 8.78 -6.28
N GLU A 104 13.37 9.86 -6.11
CA GLU A 104 14.72 10.06 -6.67
C GLU A 104 15.71 9.02 -6.17
N GLN A 105 15.68 8.71 -4.87
CA GLN A 105 16.52 7.66 -4.29
C GLN A 105 16.17 6.27 -4.86
N SER A 106 14.88 5.99 -5.03
CA SER A 106 14.43 4.73 -5.62
C SER A 106 14.90 4.58 -7.07
N GLU A 107 14.77 5.63 -7.87
CA GLU A 107 15.28 5.62 -9.27
C GLU A 107 16.79 5.44 -9.32
N LYS A 108 17.54 6.11 -8.44
CA LYS A 108 18.98 5.96 -8.36
C LYS A 108 19.39 4.52 -8.07
N LEU A 109 18.78 3.90 -7.07
CA LEU A 109 19.02 2.49 -6.71
C LEU A 109 18.73 1.55 -7.88
N ILE A 110 17.62 1.74 -8.60
CA ILE A 110 17.26 0.93 -9.76
C ILE A 110 18.30 1.07 -10.88
N LYS A 111 18.81 2.29 -11.14
CA LYS A 111 19.84 2.52 -12.14
C LYS A 111 21.15 1.85 -11.77
N GLU A 112 21.57 1.92 -10.52
CA GLU A 112 22.78 1.26 -10.01
C GLU A 112 22.71 -0.27 -10.17
N VAL A 113 21.56 -0.89 -9.84
CA VAL A 113 21.38 -2.34 -9.98
C VAL A 113 21.29 -2.78 -11.44
N ARG A 114 20.84 -1.93 -12.35
CA ARG A 114 20.69 -2.25 -13.78
C ARG A 114 21.96 -2.06 -14.61
N GLN A 115 23.02 -1.49 -14.04
CA GLN A 115 24.32 -1.44 -14.75
C GLN A 115 24.89 -2.87 -14.77
N PRO A 116 25.06 -3.49 -15.95
CA PRO A 116 25.77 -4.79 -16.03
C PRO A 116 27.22 -4.57 -15.58
N VAL A 117 27.72 -5.50 -14.76
CA VAL A 117 29.15 -5.59 -14.40
C VAL A 117 29.96 -5.91 -15.66
#